data_e0e747ac7d153549569994bf38bd8a9d
#
_entry.id   e0e747ac7d153549569994bf38bd8a9d
#
_cell.length_a   1.000
_cell.length_b   1.000
_cell.length_c   1.000
_cell.angle_alpha   90.00
_cell.angle_beta   90.00
_cell.angle_gamma   90.00
#
_symmetry.space_group_name_H-M   'P 1'
#
loop_
_entity.id
_entity.type
_entity.pdbx_description
1 polymer ?
#
loop_
_entity_poly.entity_id
_entity_poly.type
_entity_poly.pdbx_seq_one_letter_code
_entity_poly.pdbx_strand_id
1 'polypeptide(L)'
;MALAKISGENRRIKSILFLICCALAGIFPHLMAPSKNLFPSITLAVLLGGYGLRVVLRDRRDNYQLQNEYLIKEEKFVETLPKVDVLVAARDEENVIERLVSRLLSIEYPEEKISLWIIDDGSQDRTPDLLKKLRTSFSRINVLSRPLMSGGGKSGALNSVLNKTDGEWLFILDADAQLQSNVLLRAIALALHGGWSAVQLRKSVVNCELNQIASYQAMEMAMDAVIQRGRLASGGVSELRGNGQLINRKVLECCGGFNEQTITDDLDLSFRFLLTRSPIVIMWDPPIQEEAVESLSALFRQRKRWAEGGLQRFFDYWPLLISNRLSKFKKIDLSCFFLLQYALPVVSFIDFIVSIILFETPLYWPLSIVAFGISSLAFWKGCSQNSEGPRLPSPNFINILGATIYLAHWFIVIPFIAVKMSLFRKTLIWEKTDHIGS
;
A
#
# COMPACT_ATOMS: atom_id res chain seq x y z
N MET A 1 21.96 -14.39 1.03
CA MET A 1 22.67 -13.22 1.60
C MET A 1 21.59 -12.30 2.14
N ALA A 2 21.43 -12.23 3.46
CA ALA A 2 20.43 -11.37 4.08
C ALA A 2 20.65 -9.93 3.63
N LEU A 3 19.59 -9.26 3.17
CA LEU A 3 19.63 -7.82 2.95
C LEU A 3 19.76 -7.17 4.33
N ALA A 4 20.94 -6.65 4.65
CA ALA A 4 21.12 -5.86 5.86
C ALA A 4 20.06 -4.75 5.88
N LYS A 5 19.42 -4.53 7.04
CA LYS A 5 18.49 -3.40 7.24
C LYS A 5 19.22 -2.14 6.78
N ILE A 6 18.73 -1.51 5.71
CA ILE A 6 19.35 -0.28 5.20
C ILE A 6 19.03 0.81 6.22
N SER A 7 20.07 1.36 6.84
CA SER A 7 19.90 2.51 7.72
C SER A 7 19.43 3.69 6.89
N GLY A 8 18.47 4.46 7.42
CA GLY A 8 17.94 5.66 6.74
C GLY A 8 18.93 6.84 6.68
N GLU A 9 20.22 6.51 6.57
CA GLU A 9 21.29 7.49 6.46
C GLU A 9 21.14 8.33 5.19
N ASN A 10 21.35 9.61 5.34
CA ASN A 10 21.34 10.60 4.26
C ASN A 10 19.97 10.83 3.55
N ARG A 11 18.83 10.38 4.13
CA ARG A 11 17.50 10.65 3.54
C ARG A 11 17.26 12.13 3.29
N ARG A 12 17.74 13.00 4.18
CA ARG A 12 17.65 14.47 4.04
C ARG A 12 18.40 14.95 2.79
N ILE A 13 19.66 14.55 2.59
CA ILE A 13 20.45 14.94 1.41
C ILE A 13 19.79 14.43 0.13
N LYS A 14 19.30 13.19 0.13
CA LYS A 14 18.59 12.61 -1.02
C LYS A 14 17.29 13.37 -1.34
N SER A 15 16.56 13.83 -0.31
CA SER A 15 15.38 14.67 -0.50
C SER A 15 15.73 16.05 -1.06
N ILE A 16 16.82 16.66 -0.60
CA ILE A 16 17.32 17.93 -1.16
C ILE A 16 17.68 17.75 -2.64
N LEU A 17 18.43 16.70 -2.98
CA LEU A 17 18.79 16.41 -4.37
C LEU A 17 17.56 16.16 -5.25
N PHE A 18 16.59 15.41 -4.73
CA PHE A 18 15.31 15.17 -5.40
C PHE A 18 14.57 16.49 -5.69
N LEU A 19 14.46 17.40 -4.68
CA LEU A 19 13.83 18.70 -4.86
C LEU A 19 14.59 19.58 -5.87
N ILE A 20 15.92 19.60 -5.83
CA ILE A 20 16.72 20.35 -6.81
C ILE A 20 16.47 19.81 -8.23
N CYS A 21 16.49 18.50 -8.42
CA CYS A 21 16.20 17.90 -9.73
C CYS A 21 14.78 18.25 -10.21
N CYS A 22 13.77 18.17 -9.33
CA CYS A 22 12.40 18.55 -9.68
C CYS A 22 12.28 20.07 -9.96
N ALA A 23 13.00 20.92 -9.20
CA ALA A 23 12.99 22.35 -9.43
C ALA A 23 13.60 22.71 -10.79
N LEU A 24 14.77 22.13 -11.11
CA LEU A 24 15.37 22.31 -12.43
C LEU A 24 14.44 21.83 -13.55
N ALA A 25 13.81 20.66 -13.39
CA ALA A 25 12.85 20.14 -14.36
C ALA A 25 11.62 21.05 -14.54
N GLY A 26 11.07 21.61 -13.44
CA GLY A 26 9.90 22.49 -13.49
C GLY A 26 10.22 23.87 -14.08
N ILE A 27 11.43 24.42 -13.82
CA ILE A 27 11.84 25.74 -14.30
C ILE A 27 12.35 25.69 -15.74
N PHE A 28 13.09 24.64 -16.12
CA PHE A 28 13.80 24.55 -17.39
C PHE A 28 12.94 24.85 -18.64
N PRO A 29 11.71 24.34 -18.76
CA PRO A 29 10.86 24.66 -19.91
C PRO A 29 10.57 26.14 -20.10
N HIS A 30 10.45 26.94 -19.01
CA HIS A 30 10.22 28.38 -19.06
C HIS A 30 11.43 29.16 -19.58
N LEU A 31 12.63 28.57 -19.58
CA LEU A 31 13.86 29.16 -20.13
C LEU A 31 14.04 28.84 -21.61
N MET A 32 13.20 27.97 -22.17
CA MET A 32 13.29 27.59 -23.58
C MET A 32 12.54 28.58 -24.48
N ALA A 33 12.90 28.58 -25.76
CA ALA A 33 12.13 29.33 -26.74
C ALA A 33 10.67 28.88 -26.78
N PRO A 34 9.65 29.78 -26.91
CA PRO A 34 8.23 29.44 -26.88
C PRO A 34 7.80 28.32 -27.85
N SER A 35 8.48 28.17 -28.98
CA SER A 35 8.23 27.09 -29.93
C SER A 35 8.68 25.70 -29.45
N LYS A 36 9.45 25.60 -28.36
CA LYS A 36 10.06 24.36 -27.84
C LYS A 36 9.74 24.08 -26.38
N ASN A 37 9.13 25.00 -25.66
CA ASN A 37 8.94 24.92 -24.21
C ASN A 37 7.99 23.78 -23.78
N LEU A 38 7.05 23.36 -24.61
CA LEU A 38 6.18 22.21 -24.38
C LEU A 38 6.82 20.86 -24.72
N PHE A 39 7.95 20.83 -25.42
CA PHE A 39 8.57 19.58 -25.88
C PHE A 39 8.90 18.60 -24.74
N PRO A 40 9.49 19.02 -23.60
CA PRO A 40 9.77 18.12 -22.49
C PRO A 40 8.50 17.48 -21.94
N SER A 41 7.46 18.25 -21.71
CA SER A 41 6.18 17.81 -21.17
C SER A 41 5.45 16.85 -22.13
N ILE A 42 5.40 17.15 -23.42
CA ILE A 42 4.80 16.29 -24.45
C ILE A 42 5.58 14.97 -24.54
N THR A 43 6.90 15.00 -24.55
CA THR A 43 7.73 13.79 -24.57
C THR A 43 7.45 12.89 -23.40
N LEU A 44 7.41 13.46 -22.17
CA LEU A 44 7.07 12.72 -20.97
C LEU A 44 5.61 12.21 -21.01
N ALA A 45 4.68 13.01 -21.53
CA ALA A 45 3.28 12.60 -21.68
C ALA A 45 3.13 11.36 -22.59
N VAL A 46 3.87 11.32 -23.69
CA VAL A 46 3.87 10.14 -24.61
C VAL A 46 4.50 8.93 -23.91
N LEU A 47 5.66 9.07 -23.31
CA LEU A 47 6.38 7.95 -22.67
C LEU A 47 5.64 7.40 -21.45
N LEU A 48 5.30 8.27 -20.51
CA LEU A 48 4.63 7.87 -19.26
C LEU A 48 3.15 7.54 -19.51
N GLY A 49 2.52 8.20 -20.47
CA GLY A 49 1.19 7.90 -20.96
C GLY A 49 1.10 6.51 -21.59
N GLY A 50 2.04 6.19 -22.47
CA GLY A 50 2.15 4.85 -23.07
C GLY A 50 2.38 3.75 -22.03
N TYR A 51 3.25 4.03 -21.02
CA TYR A 51 3.45 3.12 -19.88
C TYR A 51 2.16 2.94 -19.08
N GLY A 52 1.53 4.02 -18.64
CA GLY A 52 0.32 3.98 -17.80
C GLY A 52 -0.85 3.29 -18.52
N LEU A 53 -1.07 3.62 -19.80
CA LEU A 53 -2.08 2.97 -20.63
C LEU A 53 -1.83 1.46 -20.77
N ARG A 54 -0.58 1.06 -21.03
CA ARG A 54 -0.17 -0.35 -21.04
C ARG A 54 -0.50 -1.05 -19.75
N VAL A 55 -0.19 -0.43 -18.60
CA VAL A 55 -0.48 -0.98 -17.26
C VAL A 55 -1.99 -1.19 -17.10
N VAL A 56 -2.79 -0.16 -17.32
CA VAL A 56 -4.25 -0.25 -17.14
C VAL A 56 -4.89 -1.26 -18.08
N LEU A 57 -4.46 -1.32 -19.35
CA LEU A 57 -5.01 -2.26 -20.34
C LEU A 57 -4.61 -3.72 -20.07
N ARG A 58 -3.42 -3.96 -19.50
CA ARG A 58 -2.94 -5.31 -19.16
C ARG A 58 -3.49 -5.87 -17.85
N ASP A 59 -4.15 -5.06 -17.04
CA ASP A 59 -4.91 -5.59 -15.92
C ASP A 59 -5.93 -6.60 -16.44
N ARG A 60 -5.73 -7.86 -16.16
CA ARG A 60 -6.63 -8.96 -16.46
C ARG A 60 -7.12 -9.56 -15.15
N ARG A 61 -8.38 -9.89 -15.10
CA ARG A 61 -8.94 -10.74 -14.06
C ARG A 61 -8.35 -12.12 -14.27
N ASP A 62 -7.37 -12.47 -13.46
CA ASP A 62 -6.63 -13.70 -13.66
C ASP A 62 -7.55 -14.91 -13.54
N ASN A 63 -7.40 -15.86 -14.47
CA ASN A 63 -8.00 -17.21 -14.36
C ASN A 63 -7.60 -17.92 -13.05
N TYR A 64 -6.59 -17.42 -12.32
CA TYR A 64 -6.16 -17.90 -11.00
C TYR A 64 -7.30 -17.92 -9.97
N GLN A 65 -8.20 -16.94 -9.97
CA GLN A 65 -9.33 -16.94 -9.02
C GLN A 65 -10.31 -18.09 -9.28
N LEU A 66 -10.61 -18.33 -10.55
CA LEU A 66 -11.52 -19.45 -10.92
C LEU A 66 -10.89 -20.81 -10.65
N GLN A 67 -9.58 -20.97 -10.92
CA GLN A 67 -8.88 -22.22 -10.62
C GLN A 67 -8.77 -22.49 -9.11
N ASN A 68 -8.57 -21.44 -8.30
CA ASN A 68 -8.50 -21.57 -6.85
C ASN A 68 -9.80 -22.03 -6.20
N GLU A 69 -10.96 -21.66 -6.76
CA GLU A 69 -12.27 -22.16 -6.27
C GLU A 69 -12.44 -23.68 -6.48
N TYR A 70 -11.83 -24.25 -7.53
CA TYR A 70 -11.81 -25.69 -7.75
C TYR A 70 -10.86 -26.41 -6.78
N LEU A 71 -9.67 -25.86 -6.55
CA LEU A 71 -8.66 -26.45 -5.66
C LEU A 71 -9.13 -26.53 -4.21
N ILE A 72 -9.85 -25.51 -3.73
CA ILE A 72 -10.37 -25.45 -2.36
C ILE A 72 -11.42 -26.55 -2.09
N LYS A 73 -12.11 -27.03 -3.11
CA LYS A 73 -13.13 -28.09 -3.00
C LYS A 73 -12.54 -29.50 -2.96
N GLU A 74 -11.24 -29.67 -3.22
CA GLU A 74 -10.59 -30.96 -3.12
C GLU A 74 -10.23 -31.26 -1.66
N GLU A 75 -10.75 -32.37 -1.09
CA GLU A 75 -10.43 -32.82 0.29
C GLU A 75 -8.91 -32.93 0.51
N LYS A 76 -8.17 -33.40 -0.47
CA LYS A 76 -6.71 -33.49 -0.41
C LYS A 76 -6.01 -32.14 -0.20
N PHE A 77 -6.61 -31.02 -0.63
CA PHE A 77 -6.02 -29.70 -0.42
C PHE A 77 -6.05 -29.32 1.07
N VAL A 78 -7.13 -29.65 1.78
CA VAL A 78 -7.29 -29.35 3.22
C VAL A 78 -6.21 -30.06 4.05
N GLU A 79 -5.86 -31.31 3.70
CA GLU A 79 -4.78 -32.07 4.38
C GLU A 79 -3.40 -31.41 4.21
N THR A 80 -3.15 -30.79 3.07
CA THR A 80 -1.87 -30.16 2.72
C THR A 80 -1.73 -28.72 3.17
N LEU A 81 -2.74 -28.13 3.79
CA LEU A 81 -2.72 -26.73 4.24
C LEU A 81 -1.54 -26.48 5.21
N PRO A 82 -0.76 -25.40 5.02
CA PRO A 82 0.32 -25.03 5.91
C PRO A 82 -0.19 -24.46 7.23
N LYS A 83 0.65 -24.40 8.25
CA LYS A 83 0.39 -23.61 9.45
C LYS A 83 0.45 -22.12 9.15
N VAL A 84 -0.49 -21.35 9.72
CA VAL A 84 -0.60 -19.89 9.55
C VAL A 84 -0.71 -19.21 10.90
N ASP A 85 0.11 -18.19 11.11
CA ASP A 85 -0.07 -17.26 12.24
C ASP A 85 -0.75 -15.98 11.74
N VAL A 86 -1.90 -15.65 12.32
CA VAL A 86 -2.58 -14.39 12.09
C VAL A 86 -2.07 -13.38 13.11
N LEU A 87 -1.50 -12.28 12.64
CA LEU A 87 -0.85 -11.27 13.47
C LEU A 87 -1.57 -9.93 13.37
N VAL A 88 -1.99 -9.38 14.49
CA VAL A 88 -2.59 -8.05 14.59
C VAL A 88 -1.84 -7.21 15.61
N ALA A 89 -1.28 -6.09 15.17
CA ALA A 89 -0.76 -5.07 16.09
C ALA A 89 -1.89 -4.08 16.42
N ALA A 90 -2.19 -3.92 17.70
CA ALA A 90 -3.24 -3.03 18.20
C ALA A 90 -2.63 -1.99 19.15
N ARG A 91 -3.12 -0.74 19.08
CA ARG A 91 -2.80 0.32 20.02
C ARG A 91 -3.95 1.28 20.10
N ASP A 92 -4.55 1.39 21.31
CA ASP A 92 -5.72 2.23 21.59
C ASP A 92 -6.90 1.94 20.64
N GLU A 93 -7.32 0.67 20.53
CA GLU A 93 -8.31 0.16 19.57
C GLU A 93 -9.60 -0.34 20.26
N GLU A 94 -9.97 0.28 21.40
CA GLU A 94 -11.14 -0.15 22.19
C GLU A 94 -12.45 -0.22 21.39
N ASN A 95 -12.60 0.61 20.35
CA ASN A 95 -13.83 0.68 19.55
C ASN A 95 -13.98 -0.47 18.54
N VAL A 96 -12.87 -1.13 18.16
CA VAL A 96 -12.88 -2.12 17.05
C VAL A 96 -12.41 -3.51 17.46
N ILE A 97 -11.72 -3.65 18.61
CA ILE A 97 -11.02 -4.88 18.98
C ILE A 97 -11.97 -6.07 19.19
N GLU A 98 -13.18 -5.88 19.76
CA GLU A 98 -14.15 -6.96 19.97
C GLU A 98 -14.70 -7.46 18.62
N ARG A 99 -14.98 -6.53 17.69
CA ARG A 99 -15.42 -6.86 16.33
C ARG A 99 -14.33 -7.64 15.58
N LEU A 100 -13.08 -7.18 15.68
CA LEU A 100 -11.93 -7.87 15.07
C LEU A 100 -11.83 -9.31 15.57
N VAL A 101 -11.82 -9.51 16.89
CA VAL A 101 -11.73 -10.86 17.49
C VAL A 101 -12.84 -11.77 16.99
N SER A 102 -14.09 -11.29 16.93
CA SER A 102 -15.21 -12.05 16.35
C SER A 102 -14.93 -12.47 14.91
N ARG A 103 -14.36 -11.60 14.09
CA ARG A 103 -13.99 -11.91 12.70
C ARG A 103 -12.83 -12.90 12.60
N LEU A 104 -11.82 -12.79 13.46
CA LEU A 104 -10.70 -13.73 13.50
C LEU A 104 -11.17 -15.14 13.87
N LEU A 105 -12.08 -15.26 14.84
CA LEU A 105 -12.65 -16.53 15.27
C LEU A 105 -13.52 -17.19 14.19
N SER A 106 -14.06 -16.41 13.25
CA SER A 106 -14.89 -16.92 12.15
C SER A 106 -14.06 -17.38 10.93
N ILE A 107 -12.74 -17.28 10.96
CA ILE A 107 -11.89 -17.72 9.84
C ILE A 107 -12.01 -19.23 9.65
N GLU A 108 -12.41 -19.62 8.43
CA GLU A 108 -12.49 -21.02 8.00
C GLU A 108 -11.07 -21.54 7.68
N TYR A 109 -10.46 -22.20 8.68
CA TYR A 109 -9.16 -22.85 8.56
C TYR A 109 -9.05 -23.92 9.65
N PRO A 110 -8.35 -25.06 9.40
CA PRO A 110 -8.19 -26.09 10.43
C PRO A 110 -7.63 -25.53 11.73
N GLU A 111 -8.29 -25.80 12.86
CA GLU A 111 -7.95 -25.17 14.14
C GLU A 111 -6.51 -25.44 14.59
N GLU A 112 -6.01 -26.63 14.31
CA GLU A 112 -4.65 -27.03 14.64
C GLU A 112 -3.57 -26.41 13.73
N LYS A 113 -4.00 -25.77 12.62
CA LYS A 113 -3.13 -25.13 11.64
C LYS A 113 -3.19 -23.60 11.65
N ILE A 114 -3.98 -22.99 12.56
CA ILE A 114 -4.09 -21.53 12.69
C ILE A 114 -3.83 -21.08 14.11
N SER A 115 -3.00 -20.06 14.29
CA SER A 115 -2.76 -19.37 15.55
C SER A 115 -3.14 -17.91 15.43
N LEU A 116 -3.95 -17.39 16.37
CA LEU A 116 -4.40 -16.00 16.36
C LEU A 116 -3.67 -15.21 17.43
N TRP A 117 -2.95 -14.16 17.02
CA TRP A 117 -2.12 -13.33 17.87
C TRP A 117 -2.52 -11.86 17.78
N ILE A 118 -2.82 -11.26 18.93
CA ILE A 118 -3.04 -9.83 19.06
C ILE A 118 -1.93 -9.24 19.92
N ILE A 119 -1.21 -8.28 19.38
CA ILE A 119 -0.09 -7.62 20.03
C ILE A 119 -0.54 -6.22 20.46
N ASP A 120 -0.77 -6.06 21.75
CA ASP A 120 -1.05 -4.77 22.38
C ASP A 120 0.23 -3.96 22.52
N ASP A 121 0.38 -2.89 21.76
CA ASP A 121 1.59 -2.04 21.72
C ASP A 121 1.51 -0.90 22.75
N GLY A 122 1.20 -1.25 24.01
CA GLY A 122 1.16 -0.31 25.12
C GLY A 122 -0.03 0.65 25.05
N SER A 123 -1.22 0.13 24.81
CA SER A 123 -2.47 0.91 24.81
C SER A 123 -2.73 1.58 26.16
N GLN A 124 -3.36 2.77 26.09
CA GLN A 124 -3.71 3.59 27.26
C GLN A 124 -5.23 3.72 27.48
N ASP A 125 -6.02 3.21 26.53
CA ASP A 125 -7.48 3.10 26.60
C ASP A 125 -7.92 1.76 27.22
N ARG A 126 -9.17 1.34 27.00
CA ARG A 126 -9.69 0.05 27.50
C ARG A 126 -9.26 -1.18 26.69
N THR A 127 -8.45 -1.03 25.66
CA THR A 127 -7.98 -2.15 24.83
C THR A 127 -7.35 -3.29 25.64
N PRO A 128 -6.44 -3.04 26.61
CA PRO A 128 -5.83 -4.12 27.41
C PRO A 128 -6.86 -4.91 28.24
N ASP A 129 -7.85 -4.24 28.84
CA ASP A 129 -8.90 -4.87 29.64
C ASP A 129 -9.83 -5.73 28.76
N LEU A 130 -10.20 -5.22 27.58
CA LEU A 130 -10.99 -5.96 26.59
C LEU A 130 -10.24 -7.21 26.12
N LEU A 131 -8.96 -7.09 25.78
CA LEU A 131 -8.13 -8.22 25.36
C LEU A 131 -7.98 -9.27 26.47
N LYS A 132 -7.84 -8.88 27.73
CA LYS A 132 -7.80 -9.80 28.88
C LYS A 132 -9.10 -10.58 29.00
N LYS A 133 -10.26 -9.91 28.86
CA LYS A 133 -11.59 -10.53 28.88
C LYS A 133 -11.76 -11.51 27.70
N LEU A 134 -11.40 -11.08 26.49
CA LEU A 134 -11.52 -11.90 25.27
C LEU A 134 -10.64 -13.15 25.34
N ARG A 135 -9.40 -13.03 25.83
CA ARG A 135 -8.51 -14.18 26.06
C ARG A 135 -9.07 -15.19 27.04
N THR A 136 -9.78 -14.73 28.08
CA THR A 136 -10.43 -15.63 29.05
C THR A 136 -11.63 -16.35 28.44
N SER A 137 -12.37 -15.67 27.56
CA SER A 137 -13.55 -16.23 26.88
C SER A 137 -13.20 -17.14 25.70
N PHE A 138 -12.07 -16.92 25.03
CA PHE A 138 -11.68 -17.63 23.81
C PHE A 138 -10.23 -18.12 23.89
N SER A 139 -10.04 -19.41 24.17
CA SER A 139 -8.71 -20.05 24.29
C SER A 139 -7.84 -19.98 23.05
N ARG A 140 -8.45 -19.78 21.87
CA ARG A 140 -7.74 -19.65 20.57
C ARG A 140 -7.03 -18.31 20.38
N ILE A 141 -7.29 -17.31 21.24
CA ILE A 141 -6.70 -15.98 21.14
C ILE A 141 -5.44 -15.91 22.00
N ASN A 142 -4.33 -15.63 21.38
CA ASN A 142 -3.07 -15.30 22.07
C ASN A 142 -2.91 -13.80 22.14
N VAL A 143 -2.58 -13.29 23.32
CA VAL A 143 -2.33 -11.85 23.53
C VAL A 143 -0.91 -11.65 24.03
N LEU A 144 -0.17 -10.76 23.36
CA LEU A 144 1.14 -10.30 23.75
C LEU A 144 1.06 -8.80 24.07
N SER A 145 1.24 -8.43 25.34
CA SER A 145 1.30 -7.02 25.73
C SER A 145 2.75 -6.54 25.76
N ARG A 146 3.00 -5.39 25.14
CA ARG A 146 4.29 -4.69 25.17
C ARG A 146 4.21 -3.50 26.12
N PRO A 147 5.29 -3.18 26.83
CA PRO A 147 5.34 -1.97 27.66
C PRO A 147 5.09 -0.71 26.83
N LEU A 148 4.53 0.32 27.45
CA LEU A 148 4.41 1.64 26.85
C LEU A 148 5.80 2.12 26.37
N MET A 149 5.87 2.71 25.20
CA MET A 149 7.10 3.22 24.57
C MET A 149 8.17 2.15 24.25
N SER A 150 7.77 0.91 24.01
CA SER A 150 8.70 -0.15 23.55
C SER A 150 9.42 0.17 22.23
N GLY A 151 8.96 1.18 21.49
CA GLY A 151 9.54 1.60 20.21
C GLY A 151 9.23 0.69 19.04
N GLY A 152 9.72 1.07 17.85
CA GLY A 152 9.55 0.28 16.63
C GLY A 152 8.15 0.32 16.00
N GLY A 153 7.16 0.93 16.67
CA GLY A 153 5.77 1.04 16.17
C GLY A 153 5.17 -0.31 15.79
N LYS A 154 4.33 -0.34 14.75
CA LYS A 154 3.70 -1.58 14.22
C LYS A 154 4.74 -2.65 13.88
N SER A 155 5.84 -2.29 13.22
CA SER A 155 6.94 -3.21 12.91
C SER A 155 7.55 -3.84 14.15
N GLY A 156 7.78 -3.04 15.22
CA GLY A 156 8.31 -3.53 16.49
C GLY A 156 7.33 -4.46 17.20
N ALA A 157 6.02 -4.15 17.16
CA ALA A 157 4.99 -5.02 17.69
C ALA A 157 4.99 -6.38 16.95
N LEU A 158 4.96 -6.38 15.63
CA LEU A 158 5.00 -7.60 14.81
C LEU A 158 6.29 -8.41 15.04
N ASN A 159 7.46 -7.76 15.09
CA ASN A 159 8.73 -8.45 15.37
C ASN A 159 8.75 -9.14 16.75
N SER A 160 8.10 -8.55 17.75
CA SER A 160 8.10 -9.06 19.13
C SER A 160 7.40 -10.42 19.29
N VAL A 161 6.55 -10.78 18.35
CA VAL A 161 5.81 -12.05 18.38
C VAL A 161 6.43 -13.14 17.50
N LEU A 162 7.29 -12.79 16.54
CA LEU A 162 7.84 -13.75 15.57
C LEU A 162 8.52 -14.96 16.21
N ASN A 163 9.22 -14.77 17.32
CA ASN A 163 9.90 -15.88 18.05
C ASN A 163 8.92 -16.76 18.85
N LYS A 164 7.65 -16.38 18.95
CA LYS A 164 6.60 -17.13 19.67
C LYS A 164 5.67 -17.87 18.73
N THR A 165 5.86 -17.71 17.45
CA THR A 165 5.03 -18.22 16.36
C THR A 165 5.85 -19.20 15.51
N ASP A 166 5.19 -20.21 14.93
CA ASP A 166 5.84 -21.27 14.14
C ASP A 166 5.16 -21.53 12.79
N GLY A 167 4.15 -20.75 12.44
CA GLY A 167 3.43 -20.86 11.16
C GLY A 167 4.36 -20.64 9.96
N GLU A 168 4.18 -21.42 8.92
CA GLU A 168 4.90 -21.28 7.64
C GLU A 168 4.53 -19.98 6.92
N TRP A 169 3.35 -19.49 7.19
CA TRP A 169 2.80 -18.25 6.65
C TRP A 169 2.34 -17.33 7.77
N LEU A 170 2.47 -16.04 7.52
CA LEU A 170 2.02 -14.96 8.41
C LEU A 170 0.90 -14.19 7.71
N PHE A 171 -0.26 -14.09 8.34
CA PHE A 171 -1.36 -13.27 7.84
C PHE A 171 -1.49 -12.03 8.70
N ILE A 172 -1.12 -10.87 8.14
CA ILE A 172 -1.00 -9.60 8.85
C ILE A 172 -2.22 -8.74 8.57
N LEU A 173 -2.87 -8.30 9.65
CA LEU A 173 -4.08 -7.50 9.62
C LEU A 173 -3.92 -6.25 10.49
N ASP A 174 -4.63 -5.19 10.14
CA ASP A 174 -4.83 -4.02 10.99
C ASP A 174 -5.98 -4.26 11.97
N ALA A 175 -6.05 -3.50 13.07
CA ALA A 175 -7.04 -3.71 14.12
C ALA A 175 -8.49 -3.39 13.67
N ASP A 176 -8.66 -2.56 12.65
CA ASP A 176 -9.96 -2.23 12.05
C ASP A 176 -10.38 -3.21 10.94
N ALA A 177 -9.55 -4.22 10.63
CA ALA A 177 -9.78 -5.15 9.54
C ALA A 177 -11.13 -5.90 9.67
N GLN A 178 -11.88 -5.92 8.58
CA GLN A 178 -13.03 -6.77 8.41
C GLN A 178 -12.79 -7.73 7.23
N LEU A 179 -13.16 -8.99 7.39
CA LEU A 179 -12.82 -10.04 6.43
C LEU A 179 -13.92 -11.07 6.33
N GLN A 180 -13.98 -11.77 5.20
CA GLN A 180 -14.83 -12.95 5.00
C GLN A 180 -14.16 -14.17 5.62
N SER A 181 -14.96 -15.15 6.08
CA SER A 181 -14.45 -16.35 6.76
C SER A 181 -13.49 -17.18 5.90
N ASN A 182 -13.73 -17.26 4.59
CA ASN A 182 -12.93 -18.07 3.66
C ASN A 182 -11.68 -17.33 3.08
N VAL A 183 -11.41 -16.10 3.51
CA VAL A 183 -10.33 -15.25 2.93
C VAL A 183 -8.96 -15.90 3.02
N LEU A 184 -8.62 -16.47 4.18
CA LEU A 184 -7.32 -17.08 4.42
C LEU A 184 -7.11 -18.31 3.55
N LEU A 185 -8.12 -19.17 3.44
CA LEU A 185 -8.07 -20.36 2.61
C LEU A 185 -7.83 -20.00 1.13
N ARG A 186 -8.52 -18.98 0.63
CA ARG A 186 -8.37 -18.51 -0.75
C ARG A 186 -7.00 -17.86 -0.98
N ALA A 187 -6.49 -17.09 -0.02
CA ALA A 187 -5.16 -16.47 -0.12
C ALA A 187 -4.03 -17.51 -0.11
N ILE A 188 -4.12 -18.54 0.74
CA ILE A 188 -3.17 -19.66 0.76
C ILE A 188 -3.23 -20.46 -0.55
N ALA A 189 -4.43 -20.77 -1.04
CA ALA A 189 -4.59 -21.46 -2.33
C ALA A 189 -3.91 -20.67 -3.47
N LEU A 190 -4.14 -19.36 -3.55
CA LEU A 190 -3.48 -18.50 -4.54
C LEU A 190 -1.96 -18.50 -4.38
N ALA A 191 -1.46 -18.39 -3.16
CA ALA A 191 -0.02 -18.36 -2.89
C ALA A 191 0.66 -19.67 -3.32
N LEU A 192 0.12 -20.81 -2.91
CA LEU A 192 0.71 -22.13 -3.18
C LEU A 192 0.63 -22.49 -4.65
N HIS A 193 -0.53 -22.30 -5.29
CA HIS A 193 -0.74 -22.64 -6.70
C HIS A 193 0.13 -21.78 -7.63
N GLY A 194 0.25 -20.48 -7.35
CA GLY A 194 1.02 -19.54 -8.17
C GLY A 194 2.51 -19.44 -7.79
N GLY A 195 2.96 -20.12 -6.75
CA GLY A 195 4.33 -19.99 -6.23
C GLY A 195 4.67 -18.59 -5.74
N TRP A 196 3.67 -17.86 -5.21
CA TRP A 196 3.86 -16.50 -4.72
C TRP A 196 4.47 -16.49 -3.32
N SER A 197 5.35 -15.56 -3.07
CA SER A 197 5.98 -15.36 -1.76
C SER A 197 5.14 -14.51 -0.82
N ALA A 198 4.24 -13.71 -1.37
CA ALA A 198 3.25 -12.96 -0.63
C ALA A 198 2.00 -12.70 -1.48
N VAL A 199 0.86 -12.57 -0.78
CA VAL A 199 -0.42 -12.17 -1.35
C VAL A 199 -0.88 -10.90 -0.63
N GLN A 200 -1.17 -9.85 -1.38
CA GLN A 200 -1.84 -8.66 -0.89
C GLN A 200 -3.31 -8.72 -1.26
N LEU A 201 -4.19 -8.66 -0.29
CA LEU A 201 -5.63 -8.55 -0.54
C LEU A 201 -5.96 -7.16 -1.07
N ARG A 202 -6.90 -7.06 -2.03
CA ARG A 202 -7.47 -5.77 -2.43
C ARG A 202 -8.10 -5.11 -1.20
N LYS A 203 -7.77 -3.85 -0.98
CA LYS A 203 -8.44 -3.05 0.04
C LYS A 203 -9.82 -2.61 -0.43
N SER A 204 -10.79 -2.61 0.47
CA SER A 204 -12.15 -2.15 0.25
C SER A 204 -12.61 -1.33 1.44
N VAL A 205 -13.50 -0.38 1.23
CA VAL A 205 -13.96 0.56 2.25
C VAL A 205 -15.38 0.20 2.69
N VAL A 206 -15.60 0.02 4.01
CA VAL A 206 -16.93 -0.36 4.54
C VAL A 206 -17.88 0.81 4.61
N ASN A 207 -17.39 2.01 4.91
CA ASN A 207 -18.19 3.22 5.08
C ASN A 207 -18.20 4.13 3.82
N CYS A 208 -18.08 3.54 2.61
CA CYS A 208 -17.96 4.30 1.36
C CYS A 208 -19.22 5.16 1.03
N GLU A 209 -20.36 4.86 1.62
CA GLU A 209 -21.62 5.61 1.42
C GLU A 209 -21.75 6.80 2.39
N LEU A 210 -20.88 6.93 3.38
CA LEU A 210 -20.99 7.96 4.42
C LEU A 210 -20.83 9.38 3.86
N ASN A 211 -19.86 9.59 3.00
CA ASN A 211 -19.62 10.87 2.33
C ASN A 211 -18.77 10.69 1.06
N GLN A 212 -18.60 11.79 0.31
CA GLN A 212 -17.83 11.76 -0.95
C GLN A 212 -16.35 11.42 -0.75
N ILE A 213 -15.72 11.80 0.38
CA ILE A 213 -14.33 11.50 0.66
C ILE A 213 -14.15 9.98 0.82
N ALA A 214 -15.01 9.33 1.59
CA ALA A 214 -15.01 7.87 1.76
C ALA A 214 -15.32 7.15 0.44
N SER A 215 -16.28 7.67 -0.35
CA SER A 215 -16.60 7.15 -1.68
C SER A 215 -15.40 7.19 -2.63
N TYR A 216 -14.70 8.33 -2.70
CA TYR A 216 -13.50 8.44 -3.56
C TYR A 216 -12.32 7.60 -3.07
N GLN A 217 -12.17 7.37 -1.76
CA GLN A 217 -11.19 6.43 -1.23
C GLN A 217 -11.50 5.00 -1.64
N ALA A 218 -12.77 4.57 -1.63
CA ALA A 218 -13.16 3.25 -2.12
C ALA A 218 -12.79 3.08 -3.60
N MET A 219 -13.04 4.10 -4.43
CA MET A 219 -12.63 4.10 -5.83
C MET A 219 -11.10 4.06 -5.99
N GLU A 220 -10.36 4.83 -5.17
CA GLU A 220 -8.88 4.84 -5.17
C GLU A 220 -8.29 3.47 -4.83
N MET A 221 -8.86 2.75 -3.85
CA MET A 221 -8.42 1.40 -3.50
C MET A 221 -8.66 0.39 -4.65
N ALA A 222 -9.80 0.49 -5.34
CA ALA A 222 -10.06 -0.32 -6.53
C ALA A 222 -9.11 0.04 -7.70
N MET A 223 -8.86 1.33 -7.93
CA MET A 223 -7.90 1.82 -8.92
C MET A 223 -6.48 1.32 -8.62
N ASP A 224 -6.01 1.40 -7.35
CA ASP A 224 -4.68 0.91 -6.96
C ASP A 224 -4.54 -0.58 -7.27
N ALA A 225 -5.53 -1.40 -6.94
CA ALA A 225 -5.49 -2.83 -7.25
C ALA A 225 -5.40 -3.11 -8.77
N VAL A 226 -6.11 -2.35 -9.60
CA VAL A 226 -6.00 -2.44 -11.08
C VAL A 226 -4.58 -2.09 -11.54
N ILE A 227 -4.00 -1.01 -11.00
CA ILE A 227 -2.64 -0.58 -11.35
C ILE A 227 -1.63 -1.65 -10.91
N GLN A 228 -1.71 -2.17 -9.69
CA GLN A 228 -0.79 -3.18 -9.18
C GLN A 228 -0.83 -4.47 -10.00
N ARG A 229 -2.01 -4.99 -10.32
CA ARG A 229 -2.16 -6.17 -11.19
C ARG A 229 -1.66 -5.89 -12.60
N GLY A 230 -1.96 -4.74 -13.15
CA GLY A 230 -1.50 -4.34 -14.48
C GLY A 230 0.02 -4.17 -14.56
N ARG A 231 0.67 -3.63 -13.53
CA ARG A 231 2.14 -3.58 -13.42
C ARG A 231 2.72 -4.99 -13.41
N LEU A 232 2.19 -5.88 -12.57
CA LEU A 232 2.62 -7.28 -12.52
C LEU A 232 2.46 -7.98 -13.87
N ALA A 233 1.28 -7.88 -14.50
CA ALA A 233 1.00 -8.45 -15.81
C ALA A 233 1.86 -7.86 -16.95
N SER A 234 2.43 -6.67 -16.75
CA SER A 234 3.37 -6.02 -17.67
C SER A 234 4.83 -6.43 -17.45
N GLY A 235 5.10 -7.34 -16.51
CA GLY A 235 6.47 -7.74 -16.11
C GLY A 235 7.13 -6.77 -15.13
N GLY A 236 6.37 -5.86 -14.55
CA GLY A 236 6.77 -4.92 -13.53
C GLY A 236 6.66 -5.49 -12.11
N VAL A 237 6.28 -4.64 -11.17
CA VAL A 237 6.28 -4.90 -9.74
C VAL A 237 4.90 -4.66 -9.14
N SER A 238 4.40 -5.62 -8.35
CA SER A 238 3.31 -5.39 -7.40
C SER A 238 3.87 -5.21 -5.99
N GLU A 239 3.13 -4.55 -5.12
CA GLU A 239 3.59 -4.12 -3.81
C GLU A 239 2.57 -4.44 -2.73
N LEU A 240 3.04 -4.65 -1.50
CA LEU A 240 2.21 -4.75 -0.30
C LEU A 240 1.60 -3.38 0.04
N ARG A 241 0.44 -3.38 0.72
CA ARG A 241 -0.37 -2.18 1.01
C ARG A 241 -0.85 -2.10 2.47
N GLY A 242 -0.14 -2.73 3.39
CA GLY A 242 -0.36 -2.64 4.83
C GLY A 242 -1.34 -3.68 5.37
N ASN A 243 -2.62 -3.49 5.18
CA ASN A 243 -3.65 -4.40 5.69
C ASN A 243 -3.90 -5.58 4.75
N GLY A 244 -4.16 -6.79 5.29
CA GLY A 244 -4.49 -7.97 4.50
C GLY A 244 -3.29 -8.54 3.72
N GLN A 245 -2.17 -8.78 4.40
CA GLN A 245 -0.95 -9.33 3.82
C GLN A 245 -0.75 -10.78 4.26
N LEU A 246 -0.72 -11.71 3.31
CA LEU A 246 -0.24 -13.08 3.56
C LEU A 246 1.21 -13.18 3.09
N ILE A 247 2.12 -13.56 3.98
CA ILE A 247 3.57 -13.49 3.76
C ILE A 247 4.20 -14.84 4.11
N ASN A 248 5.02 -15.37 3.23
CA ASN A 248 5.83 -16.55 3.55
C ASN A 248 6.88 -16.21 4.62
N ARG A 249 6.87 -16.94 5.75
CA ARG A 249 7.77 -16.71 6.89
C ARG A 249 9.24 -16.76 6.50
N LYS A 250 9.66 -17.78 5.77
CA LYS A 250 11.06 -17.93 5.37
C LYS A 250 11.58 -16.76 4.56
N VAL A 251 10.71 -16.20 3.69
CA VAL A 251 11.06 -15.00 2.91
C VAL A 251 11.18 -13.77 3.80
N LEU A 252 10.26 -13.59 4.76
CA LEU A 252 10.35 -12.50 5.73
C LEU A 252 11.63 -12.58 6.56
N GLU A 253 11.98 -13.76 7.06
CA GLU A 253 13.21 -14.01 7.83
C GLU A 253 14.46 -13.74 6.99
N CYS A 254 14.50 -14.18 5.73
CA CYS A 254 15.58 -13.85 4.79
C CYS A 254 15.72 -12.34 4.53
N CYS A 255 14.63 -11.59 4.66
CA CYS A 255 14.62 -10.13 4.58
C CYS A 255 14.98 -9.44 5.90
N GLY A 256 15.17 -10.17 7.01
CA GLY A 256 15.52 -9.63 8.33
C GLY A 256 14.33 -9.13 9.14
N GLY A 257 13.12 -9.65 8.91
CA GLY A 257 11.89 -9.28 9.62
C GLY A 257 11.32 -7.92 9.17
N PHE A 258 10.44 -7.33 9.99
CA PHE A 258 9.88 -6.00 9.75
C PHE A 258 10.89 -4.90 10.08
N ASN A 259 10.94 -3.85 9.26
CA ASN A 259 11.89 -2.76 9.45
C ASN A 259 11.30 -1.68 10.37
N GLU A 260 11.84 -1.57 11.57
CA GLU A 260 11.41 -0.60 12.58
C GLU A 260 11.86 0.84 12.30
N GLN A 261 12.71 1.05 11.28
CA GLN A 261 13.25 2.37 10.90
C GLN A 261 12.50 3.01 9.73
N THR A 262 11.35 2.47 9.35
CA THR A 262 10.49 3.00 8.29
C THR A 262 9.11 3.38 8.82
N ILE A 263 8.42 4.30 8.13
CA ILE A 263 7.05 4.69 8.47
C ILE A 263 6.04 3.70 7.90
N THR A 264 6.35 3.14 6.73
CA THR A 264 5.51 2.21 5.98
C THR A 264 6.28 0.89 5.84
N ASP A 265 5.99 -0.04 6.73
CA ASP A 265 6.60 -1.37 6.78
C ASP A 265 6.31 -2.20 5.52
N ASP A 266 5.11 -2.09 4.99
CA ASP A 266 4.61 -2.72 3.78
C ASP A 266 5.40 -2.32 2.52
N LEU A 267 5.59 -1.02 2.34
CA LEU A 267 6.31 -0.50 1.18
C LEU A 267 7.81 -0.83 1.24
N ASP A 268 8.42 -0.77 2.42
CA ASP A 268 9.79 -1.20 2.65
C ASP A 268 9.96 -2.70 2.37
N LEU A 269 9.08 -3.51 2.92
CA LEU A 269 9.09 -4.95 2.74
C LEU A 269 8.92 -5.35 1.27
N SER A 270 8.06 -4.64 0.52
CA SER A 270 7.87 -4.84 -0.92
C SER A 270 9.18 -4.71 -1.69
N PHE A 271 10.02 -3.72 -1.37
CA PHE A 271 11.31 -3.55 -2.04
C PHE A 271 12.32 -4.61 -1.63
N ARG A 272 12.32 -5.07 -0.38
CA ARG A 272 13.17 -6.19 0.05
C ARG A 272 12.76 -7.49 -0.61
N PHE A 273 11.46 -7.76 -0.76
CA PHE A 273 10.94 -8.90 -1.52
C PHE A 273 11.35 -8.83 -2.99
N LEU A 274 11.24 -7.66 -3.60
CA LEU A 274 11.68 -7.46 -4.98
C LEU A 274 13.18 -7.77 -5.16
N LEU A 275 14.02 -7.32 -4.23
CA LEU A 275 15.47 -7.50 -4.28
C LEU A 275 15.90 -8.94 -3.98
N THR A 276 15.09 -9.70 -3.23
CA THR A 276 15.28 -11.16 -3.01
C THR A 276 14.61 -12.00 -4.09
N ARG A 277 14.01 -11.38 -5.11
CA ARG A 277 13.27 -12.03 -6.20
C ARG A 277 12.05 -12.82 -5.71
N SER A 278 11.44 -12.40 -4.63
CA SER A 278 10.28 -13.01 -4.01
C SER A 278 9.01 -12.32 -4.55
N PRO A 279 8.21 -13.01 -5.38
CA PRO A 279 7.10 -12.36 -6.09
C PRO A 279 5.91 -12.13 -5.16
N ILE A 280 5.23 -10.99 -5.37
CA ILE A 280 4.01 -10.57 -4.68
C ILE A 280 2.87 -10.59 -5.70
N VAL A 281 1.67 -11.06 -5.29
CA VAL A 281 0.45 -11.01 -6.11
C VAL A 281 -0.64 -10.22 -5.38
N ILE A 282 -1.52 -9.59 -6.14
CA ILE A 282 -2.72 -8.92 -5.62
C ILE A 282 -3.92 -9.85 -5.81
N MET A 283 -4.58 -10.22 -4.71
CA MET A 283 -5.84 -10.95 -4.72
C MET A 283 -7.00 -9.95 -4.79
N TRP A 284 -7.85 -10.08 -5.80
CA TRP A 284 -8.99 -9.17 -5.98
C TRP A 284 -10.13 -9.47 -5.02
N ASP A 285 -10.51 -10.73 -4.91
CA ASP A 285 -11.60 -11.22 -4.06
C ASP A 285 -11.18 -12.45 -3.26
N PRO A 286 -11.67 -12.58 -2.00
CA PRO A 286 -12.36 -11.55 -1.23
C PRO A 286 -11.39 -10.41 -0.81
N PRO A 287 -11.90 -9.17 -0.67
CA PRO A 287 -11.10 -8.05 -0.23
C PRO A 287 -10.88 -8.09 1.29
N ILE A 288 -9.84 -7.39 1.73
CA ILE A 288 -9.77 -6.90 3.11
C ILE A 288 -10.53 -5.58 3.20
N GLN A 289 -11.37 -5.44 4.22
CA GLN A 289 -12.21 -4.26 4.39
C GLN A 289 -11.66 -3.41 5.54
N GLU A 290 -11.65 -2.10 5.36
CA GLU A 290 -11.16 -1.11 6.35
C GLU A 290 -12.08 0.11 6.38
N GLU A 291 -11.96 0.94 7.41
CA GLU A 291 -12.68 2.20 7.50
C GLU A 291 -11.93 3.30 6.73
N ALA A 292 -12.64 4.02 5.85
CA ALA A 292 -12.10 5.24 5.24
C ALA A 292 -12.04 6.37 6.26
N VAL A 293 -11.09 7.28 6.07
CA VAL A 293 -11.10 8.54 6.82
C VAL A 293 -12.23 9.46 6.32
N GLU A 294 -12.89 10.13 7.24
CA GLU A 294 -14.16 10.82 6.98
C GLU A 294 -13.99 12.32 6.71
N SER A 295 -12.83 12.90 7.01
CA SER A 295 -12.57 14.30 6.88
C SER A 295 -11.31 14.61 6.07
N LEU A 296 -11.27 15.80 5.44
CA LEU A 296 -10.07 16.26 4.71
C LEU A 296 -8.84 16.33 5.61
N SER A 297 -8.98 16.76 6.87
CA SER A 297 -7.85 16.84 7.81
C SER A 297 -7.27 15.47 8.12
N ALA A 298 -8.11 14.46 8.35
CA ALA A 298 -7.70 13.07 8.55
C ALA A 298 -7.07 12.49 7.27
N LEU A 299 -7.66 12.78 6.10
CA LEU A 299 -7.10 12.39 4.81
C LEU A 299 -5.68 12.95 4.65
N PHE A 300 -5.48 14.25 4.86
CA PHE A 300 -4.16 14.87 4.73
C PHE A 300 -3.13 14.29 5.72
N ARG A 301 -3.51 13.98 6.98
CA ARG A 301 -2.63 13.29 7.94
C ARG A 301 -2.20 11.91 7.42
N GLN A 302 -3.16 11.11 6.96
CA GLN A 302 -2.91 9.78 6.40
C GLN A 302 -2.01 9.85 5.16
N ARG A 303 -2.33 10.73 4.21
CA ARG A 303 -1.58 10.87 2.93
C ARG A 303 -0.16 11.40 3.13
N LYS A 304 0.08 12.29 4.09
CA LYS A 304 1.43 12.74 4.47
C LYS A 304 2.29 11.55 4.92
N ARG A 305 1.76 10.66 5.75
CA ARG A 305 2.46 9.45 6.18
C ARG A 305 2.79 8.53 5.00
N TRP A 306 1.83 8.30 4.11
CA TRP A 306 2.04 7.46 2.92
C TRP A 306 3.05 8.05 1.94
N ALA A 307 2.99 9.36 1.69
CA ALA A 307 3.96 10.07 0.85
C ALA A 307 5.38 9.98 1.41
N GLU A 308 5.53 10.20 2.72
CA GLU A 308 6.82 10.16 3.40
C GLU A 308 7.43 8.76 3.33
N GLY A 309 6.67 7.71 3.68
CA GLY A 309 7.12 6.32 3.58
C GLY A 309 7.44 5.90 2.14
N GLY A 310 6.61 6.34 1.20
CA GLY A 310 6.83 6.09 -0.22
C GLY A 310 8.13 6.70 -0.75
N LEU A 311 8.45 7.95 -0.39
CA LEU A 311 9.74 8.58 -0.76
C LEU A 311 10.91 7.91 -0.05
N GLN A 312 10.76 7.59 1.26
CA GLN A 312 11.81 6.94 2.04
C GLN A 312 12.34 5.67 1.37
N ARG A 313 11.44 4.77 0.96
CA ARG A 313 11.85 3.51 0.33
C ARG A 313 12.67 3.73 -0.94
N PHE A 314 12.29 4.69 -1.80
CA PHE A 314 13.08 5.02 -2.99
C PHE A 314 14.45 5.58 -2.63
N PHE A 315 14.52 6.48 -1.65
CA PHE A 315 15.79 7.06 -1.20
C PHE A 315 16.71 6.03 -0.54
N ASP A 316 16.15 5.06 0.20
CA ASP A 316 16.93 4.04 0.87
C ASP A 316 17.48 2.98 -0.10
N TYR A 317 16.64 2.53 -1.04
CA TYR A 317 16.98 1.39 -1.90
C TYR A 317 17.44 1.75 -3.31
N TRP A 318 17.43 3.02 -3.73
CA TRP A 318 17.71 3.42 -5.10
C TRP A 318 19.01 2.84 -5.71
N PRO A 319 20.15 2.70 -4.97
CA PRO A 319 21.35 2.11 -5.55
C PRO A 319 21.16 0.62 -5.93
N LEU A 320 20.31 -0.09 -5.17
CA LEU A 320 19.99 -1.48 -5.44
C LEU A 320 18.97 -1.63 -6.57
N LEU A 321 18.04 -0.67 -6.70
CA LEU A 321 17.02 -0.67 -7.75
C LEU A 321 17.62 -0.49 -9.14
N ILE A 322 18.70 0.30 -9.29
CA ILE A 322 19.40 0.47 -10.56
C ILE A 322 20.45 -0.60 -10.83
N SER A 323 20.79 -1.41 -9.83
CA SER A 323 21.81 -2.48 -9.95
C SER A 323 21.35 -3.62 -10.86
N ASN A 324 22.26 -4.56 -11.18
CA ASN A 324 21.94 -5.76 -11.98
C ASN A 324 21.07 -6.80 -11.26
N ARG A 325 20.58 -6.51 -10.04
CA ARG A 325 19.67 -7.39 -9.29
C ARG A 325 18.28 -7.46 -9.92
N LEU A 326 17.86 -6.37 -10.60
CA LEU A 326 16.55 -6.26 -11.23
C LEU A 326 16.66 -6.36 -12.76
N SER A 327 15.62 -6.96 -13.37
CA SER A 327 15.48 -6.96 -14.82
C SER A 327 15.23 -5.54 -15.37
N LYS A 328 15.53 -5.33 -16.64
CA LYS A 328 15.29 -4.04 -17.32
C LYS A 328 13.82 -3.59 -17.21
N PHE A 329 12.88 -4.52 -17.37
CA PHE A 329 11.43 -4.21 -17.27
C PHE A 329 11.04 -3.73 -15.87
N LYS A 330 11.53 -4.36 -14.81
CA LYS A 330 11.28 -3.94 -13.43
C LYS A 330 11.88 -2.57 -13.12
N LYS A 331 13.08 -2.27 -13.64
CA LYS A 331 13.69 -0.95 -13.51
C LYS A 331 12.85 0.13 -14.22
N ILE A 332 12.41 -0.12 -15.44
CA ILE A 332 11.55 0.79 -16.20
C ILE A 332 10.24 1.02 -15.44
N ASP A 333 9.58 -0.06 -14.97
CA ASP A 333 8.34 0.03 -14.20
C ASP A 333 8.51 0.90 -12.94
N LEU A 334 9.54 0.65 -12.13
CA LEU A 334 9.81 1.44 -10.94
C LEU A 334 10.14 2.90 -11.25
N SER A 335 10.90 3.16 -12.33
CA SER A 335 11.24 4.53 -12.75
C SER A 335 9.99 5.28 -13.23
N CYS A 336 9.18 4.68 -14.09
CA CYS A 336 7.92 5.28 -14.55
C CYS A 336 6.95 5.52 -13.40
N PHE A 337 6.82 4.54 -12.49
CA PHE A 337 5.99 4.68 -11.31
C PHE A 337 6.49 5.81 -10.40
N PHE A 338 7.80 5.89 -10.13
CA PHE A 338 8.40 6.98 -9.34
C PHE A 338 8.17 8.34 -9.98
N LEU A 339 8.35 8.45 -11.30
CA LEU A 339 8.13 9.70 -12.03
C LEU A 339 6.67 10.14 -11.94
N LEU A 340 5.71 9.24 -12.19
CA LEU A 340 4.28 9.58 -12.13
C LEU A 340 3.79 9.89 -10.71
N GLN A 341 4.19 9.07 -9.74
CA GLN A 341 3.65 9.13 -8.39
C GLN A 341 4.31 10.20 -7.52
N TYR A 342 5.63 10.44 -7.68
CA TYR A 342 6.39 11.31 -6.78
C TYR A 342 7.01 12.52 -7.47
N ALA A 343 7.62 12.35 -8.63
CA ALA A 343 8.31 13.46 -9.31
C ALA A 343 7.31 14.41 -9.99
N LEU A 344 6.33 13.90 -10.72
CA LEU A 344 5.35 14.72 -11.43
C LEU A 344 4.60 15.71 -10.52
N PRO A 345 4.08 15.32 -9.34
CA PRO A 345 3.44 16.28 -8.44
C PRO A 345 4.36 17.43 -8.03
N VAL A 346 5.64 17.16 -7.75
CA VAL A 346 6.60 18.19 -7.36
C VAL A 346 6.96 19.09 -8.53
N VAL A 347 7.26 18.51 -9.69
CA VAL A 347 7.59 19.26 -10.91
C VAL A 347 6.43 20.15 -11.34
N SER A 348 5.21 19.60 -11.38
CA SER A 348 4.01 20.38 -11.77
C SER A 348 3.66 21.47 -10.77
N PHE A 349 3.92 21.25 -9.47
CA PHE A 349 3.74 22.27 -8.45
C PHE A 349 4.73 23.44 -8.65
N ILE A 350 5.98 23.13 -8.94
CA ILE A 350 7.02 24.15 -9.21
C ILE A 350 6.73 24.89 -10.52
N ASP A 351 6.40 24.17 -11.60
CA ASP A 351 5.96 24.74 -12.87
C ASP A 351 4.79 25.72 -12.68
N PHE A 352 3.80 25.32 -11.89
CA PHE A 352 2.66 26.18 -11.56
C PHE A 352 3.06 27.46 -10.82
N ILE A 353 3.97 27.38 -9.84
CA ILE A 353 4.47 28.58 -9.13
C ILE A 353 5.26 29.49 -10.08
N VAL A 354 6.13 28.92 -10.90
CA VAL A 354 6.94 29.67 -11.88
C VAL A 354 6.02 30.35 -12.91
N SER A 355 5.00 29.67 -13.40
CA SER A 355 4.04 30.26 -14.36
C SER A 355 3.28 31.45 -13.77
N ILE A 356 2.94 31.40 -12.48
CA ILE A 356 2.32 32.57 -11.80
C ILE A 356 3.32 33.75 -11.74
N ILE A 357 4.58 33.49 -11.38
CA ILE A 357 5.60 34.54 -11.26
C ILE A 357 5.92 35.18 -12.61
N LEU A 358 5.96 34.39 -13.68
CA LEU A 358 6.26 34.86 -15.02
C LEU A 358 5.04 35.34 -15.81
N PHE A 359 3.82 35.20 -15.26
CA PHE A 359 2.56 35.47 -15.93
C PHE A 359 2.38 34.65 -17.22
N GLU A 360 2.84 33.38 -17.20
CA GLU A 360 2.75 32.42 -18.30
C GLU A 360 1.80 31.26 -17.95
N THR A 361 1.49 30.41 -18.93
CA THR A 361 0.73 29.17 -18.69
C THR A 361 1.63 28.07 -18.15
N PRO A 362 1.17 27.21 -17.20
CA PRO A 362 1.93 26.05 -16.78
C PRO A 362 2.30 25.16 -17.98
N LEU A 363 3.55 24.71 -18.07
CA LEU A 363 4.05 23.98 -19.24
C LEU A 363 3.92 22.45 -19.11
N TYR A 364 3.64 21.95 -17.89
CA TYR A 364 3.40 20.52 -17.66
C TYR A 364 1.94 20.10 -17.77
N TRP A 365 1.03 20.99 -18.21
CA TRP A 365 -0.38 20.64 -18.40
C TRP A 365 -0.62 19.44 -19.35
N PRO A 366 0.17 19.20 -20.46
CA PRO A 366 -0.06 18.04 -21.33
C PRO A 366 0.15 16.73 -20.58
N LEU A 367 1.22 16.64 -19.78
CA LEU A 367 1.50 15.45 -18.97
C LEU A 367 0.46 15.26 -17.88
N SER A 368 0.02 16.34 -17.22
CA SER A 368 -1.03 16.27 -16.19
C SER A 368 -2.36 15.77 -16.75
N ILE A 369 -2.79 16.25 -17.92
CA ILE A 369 -4.01 15.76 -18.59
C ILE A 369 -3.90 14.27 -18.91
N VAL A 370 -2.77 13.80 -19.44
CA VAL A 370 -2.57 12.38 -19.74
C VAL A 370 -2.59 11.55 -18.45
N ALA A 371 -1.94 12.00 -17.38
CA ALA A 371 -1.94 11.31 -16.09
C ALA A 371 -3.35 11.21 -15.50
N PHE A 372 -4.13 12.29 -15.53
CA PHE A 372 -5.53 12.30 -15.08
C PHE A 372 -6.41 11.41 -15.96
N GLY A 373 -6.22 11.42 -17.28
CA GLY A 373 -6.97 10.56 -18.20
C GLY A 373 -6.72 9.06 -17.93
N ILE A 374 -5.47 8.67 -17.68
CA ILE A 374 -5.12 7.29 -17.32
C ILE A 374 -5.70 6.93 -15.95
N SER A 375 -5.65 7.84 -14.97
CA SER A 375 -6.25 7.63 -13.66
C SER A 375 -7.77 7.46 -13.77
N SER A 376 -8.45 8.28 -14.58
CA SER A 376 -9.89 8.15 -14.86
C SER A 376 -10.23 6.78 -15.47
N LEU A 377 -9.42 6.31 -16.43
CA LEU A 377 -9.59 4.99 -17.03
C LEU A 377 -9.37 3.87 -16.00
N ALA A 378 -8.38 4.01 -15.11
CA ALA A 378 -8.12 3.05 -14.06
C ALA A 378 -9.24 3.03 -12.99
N PHE A 379 -9.80 4.18 -12.62
CA PHE A 379 -11.01 4.29 -11.78
C PHE A 379 -12.20 3.57 -12.43
N TRP A 380 -12.49 3.93 -13.68
CA TRP A 380 -13.58 3.30 -14.41
C TRP A 380 -13.43 1.79 -14.44
N LYS A 381 -12.24 1.30 -14.78
CA LYS A 381 -11.96 -0.14 -14.85
C LYS A 381 -12.09 -0.82 -13.49
N GLY A 382 -11.57 -0.21 -12.41
CA GLY A 382 -11.67 -0.73 -11.06
C GLY A 382 -13.11 -0.84 -10.57
N CYS A 383 -13.90 0.22 -10.74
CA CYS A 383 -15.29 0.25 -10.30
C CYS A 383 -16.25 -0.55 -11.19
N SER A 384 -15.87 -0.85 -12.45
CA SER A 384 -16.67 -1.68 -13.36
C SER A 384 -16.48 -3.19 -13.15
N GLN A 385 -15.47 -3.61 -12.37
CA GLN A 385 -15.24 -5.03 -12.10
C GLN A 385 -16.21 -5.54 -11.04
N ASN A 386 -16.75 -6.75 -11.27
CA ASN A 386 -17.46 -7.44 -10.21
C ASN A 386 -16.52 -7.68 -9.03
N SER A 387 -16.99 -7.45 -7.83
CA SER A 387 -16.21 -7.59 -6.60
C SER A 387 -17.09 -8.09 -5.47
N GLU A 388 -16.50 -8.93 -4.62
CA GLU A 388 -17.08 -9.28 -3.33
C GLU A 388 -16.88 -8.12 -2.32
N GLY A 389 -17.62 -8.20 -1.18
CA GLY A 389 -17.53 -7.18 -0.13
C GLY A 389 -18.38 -5.95 -0.39
N PRO A 390 -18.03 -4.80 0.21
CA PRO A 390 -18.77 -3.54 0.06
C PRO A 390 -18.91 -3.11 -1.39
N ARG A 391 -20.09 -2.58 -1.71
CA ARG A 391 -20.42 -2.14 -3.07
C ARG A 391 -19.53 -0.96 -3.46
N LEU A 392 -18.83 -1.09 -4.58
CA LEU A 392 -18.06 0.03 -5.14
C LEU A 392 -19.00 1.11 -5.70
N PRO A 393 -18.62 2.40 -5.60
CA PRO A 393 -19.36 3.48 -6.24
C PRO A 393 -19.50 3.24 -7.75
N SER A 394 -20.67 3.59 -8.30
CA SER A 394 -20.92 3.39 -9.73
C SER A 394 -19.94 4.20 -10.60
N PRO A 395 -19.39 3.61 -11.69
CA PRO A 395 -18.40 4.28 -12.55
C PRO A 395 -19.06 5.23 -13.56
N ASN A 396 -19.97 6.12 -13.09
CA ASN A 396 -20.54 7.16 -13.92
C ASN A 396 -19.56 8.35 -14.07
N PHE A 397 -19.84 9.23 -15.05
CA PHE A 397 -18.96 10.35 -15.37
C PHE A 397 -18.71 11.27 -14.18
N ILE A 398 -19.73 11.57 -13.35
CA ILE A 398 -19.62 12.48 -12.19
C ILE A 398 -18.68 11.88 -11.14
N ASN A 399 -18.85 10.59 -10.80
CA ASN A 399 -18.03 9.90 -9.82
C ASN A 399 -16.58 9.79 -10.30
N ILE A 400 -16.37 9.44 -11.57
CA ILE A 400 -15.01 9.33 -12.15
C ILE A 400 -14.32 10.69 -12.16
N LEU A 401 -15.01 11.75 -12.59
CA LEU A 401 -14.47 13.10 -12.59
C LEU A 401 -14.15 13.55 -11.16
N GLY A 402 -15.07 13.36 -10.22
CA GLY A 402 -14.87 13.69 -8.81
C GLY A 402 -13.70 12.94 -8.18
N ALA A 403 -13.59 11.64 -8.41
CA ALA A 403 -12.47 10.82 -7.95
C ALA A 403 -11.13 11.26 -8.59
N THR A 404 -11.17 11.67 -9.86
CA THR A 404 -9.96 12.18 -10.54
C THR A 404 -9.52 13.52 -9.96
N ILE A 405 -10.46 14.43 -9.70
CA ILE A 405 -10.18 15.70 -9.01
C ILE A 405 -9.68 15.45 -7.58
N TYR A 406 -10.28 14.49 -6.87
CA TYR A 406 -9.82 14.09 -5.55
C TYR A 406 -8.33 13.71 -5.53
N LEU A 407 -7.77 13.07 -6.57
CA LEU A 407 -6.34 12.78 -6.65
C LEU A 407 -5.45 14.03 -6.67
N ALA A 408 -6.00 15.21 -6.96
CA ALA A 408 -5.23 16.46 -6.95
C ALA A 408 -4.61 16.77 -5.57
N HIS A 409 -5.12 16.17 -4.46
CA HIS A 409 -4.48 16.31 -3.16
C HIS A 409 -3.02 15.85 -3.14
N TRP A 410 -2.63 14.89 -4.00
CA TRP A 410 -1.24 14.44 -4.12
C TRP A 410 -0.28 15.51 -4.63
N PHE A 411 -0.78 16.46 -5.47
CA PHE A 411 0.00 17.61 -5.95
C PHE A 411 0.31 18.64 -4.85
N ILE A 412 -0.34 18.53 -3.69
CA ILE A 412 -0.07 19.34 -2.50
C ILE A 412 0.74 18.53 -1.48
N VAL A 413 0.35 17.29 -1.22
CA VAL A 413 0.94 16.45 -0.17
C VAL A 413 2.38 16.08 -0.48
N ILE A 414 2.69 15.65 -1.71
CA ILE A 414 4.02 15.16 -2.06
C ILE A 414 5.07 16.30 -2.05
N PRO A 415 4.84 17.47 -2.68
CA PRO A 415 5.74 18.60 -2.54
C PRO A 415 5.98 19.04 -1.10
N PHE A 416 4.90 19.13 -0.30
CA PHE A 416 5.00 19.46 1.12
C PHE A 416 5.90 18.49 1.89
N ILE A 417 5.73 17.19 1.68
CA ILE A 417 6.54 16.15 2.35
C ILE A 417 7.97 16.17 1.86
N ALA A 418 8.23 16.35 0.56
CA ALA A 418 9.58 16.47 0.02
C ALA A 418 10.34 17.66 0.64
N VAL A 419 9.69 18.80 0.80
CA VAL A 419 10.25 19.98 1.50
C VAL A 419 10.48 19.67 2.99
N LYS A 420 9.48 19.10 3.68
CA LYS A 420 9.61 18.71 5.09
C LYS A 420 10.80 17.77 5.33
N MET A 421 10.96 16.75 4.51
CA MET A 421 12.08 15.78 4.60
C MET A 421 13.46 16.43 4.33
N SER A 422 13.49 17.51 3.57
CA SER A 422 14.72 18.25 3.26
C SER A 422 15.14 19.18 4.40
N LEU A 423 14.19 19.75 5.12
CA LEU A 423 14.44 20.74 6.18
C LEU A 423 14.63 20.09 7.55
N PHE A 424 13.86 19.08 7.89
CA PHE A 424 13.81 18.54 9.25
C PHE A 424 14.44 17.17 9.36
N ARG A 425 15.16 16.91 10.48
CA ARG A 425 15.55 15.57 10.88
C ARG A 425 14.32 14.89 11.47
N LYS A 426 14.09 13.64 11.09
CA LYS A 426 12.91 12.91 11.49
C LYS A 426 13.02 12.32 12.89
N THR A 427 11.93 12.42 13.66
CA THR A 427 11.55 11.51 14.72
C THR A 427 10.55 10.47 14.19
N LEU A 428 10.86 9.17 14.36
CA LEU A 428 9.94 8.08 14.01
C LEU A 428 8.86 8.02 15.11
N ILE A 429 7.73 8.68 14.86
CA ILE A 429 6.55 8.59 15.72
C ILE A 429 5.49 7.84 14.93
N TRP A 430 4.92 6.79 15.54
CA TRP A 430 3.76 6.11 14.99
C TRP A 430 2.51 6.96 15.25
N GLU A 431 2.11 7.72 14.23
CA GLU A 431 0.84 8.44 14.24
C GLU A 431 -0.28 7.47 13.85
N LYS A 432 -1.18 7.21 14.79
CA LYS A 432 -2.36 6.37 14.61
C LYS A 432 -3.43 7.08 13.75
N THR A 433 -4.21 6.30 13.00
CA THR A 433 -5.50 6.73 12.44
C THR A 433 -6.58 6.41 13.47
N ASP A 434 -7.45 7.34 13.79
CA ASP A 434 -8.56 7.11 14.71
C ASP A 434 -9.66 6.31 13.97
N HIS A 435 -10.10 5.21 14.57
CA HIS A 435 -11.18 4.37 14.08
C HIS A 435 -12.43 4.56 14.95
N ILE A 436 -13.58 4.75 14.30
CA ILE A 436 -14.84 5.08 14.98
C ILE A 436 -15.65 3.82 15.29
N GLY A 437 -15.34 2.69 14.66
CA GLY A 437 -16.04 1.43 14.88
C GLY A 437 -17.36 1.35 14.12
N SER A 438 -17.44 1.92 12.92
CA SER A 438 -18.63 1.90 12.06
C SER A 438 -18.91 0.55 11.43
#